data_2e9fa8c02a4e97de94afd001928e4592
#
_entry.id   2e9fa8c02a4e97de94afd001928e4592
#
_cell.length_a   1.000
_cell.length_b   1.000
_cell.length_c   1.000
_cell.angle_alpha   90.00
_cell.angle_beta   90.00
_cell.angle_gamma   90.00
#
_symmetry.space_group_name_H-M   'P 1'
#
loop_
_entity.id
_entity.type
_entity.pdbx_description
1 polymer ?
#
loop_
_entity_poly.entity_id
_entity_poly.type
_entity_poly.pdbx_seq_one_letter_code
_entity_poly.pdbx_strand_id
1 'polypeptide(L)'
;LVGSEMCIRDRIGSQEPKLGTASERGKPAVLLTVTKQPKTGTIELTEQLEAALKDLQKNLPADVHVSTDIFRQSRFIESSIGNVKDSLYEGAVFVVIVLFLFLANVRTTVISLVTLPLSLIVSILTLHYMGLTINTMSLGGMAIAIGSLVDDAIVDVENVWKHLRENRLLPEGERKSVIEVVFNASKEVRMPILNSTLIIVVSFVPLFFLTGMEGRMLVPLGIAFIVALFASTVVALTLTPVLCSYLLGNNKSKGLPKEAFVAVWMKKHYRNALLWSLNHKSAVLGFTGGLFAVALVMFFTLGRSFLPSFNEGSFTINISSLPGISLAESDKMGHRAEELLMSIPEIQTVARKTGRAELDEHALGVNVSEIEAPFELKDRSRQELVADVRAKLSTITGANIEIGQPISHRIDAMLSGTKANIAIKLFGNDLNKMFAIGNQIKDAISSVEGIADLNVEQQIERPQLKIVPKREMLAKFGISLPDFAEFVSVNMAGEVVSQVYE
;
A
#
# COMPACT_ATOMS: atom_id res chain seq x y z
N LEU A 1 -56.08 -31.30 -9.13
CA LEU A 1 -55.71 -29.88 -9.33
C LEU A 1 -55.26 -29.19 -8.01
N VAL A 2 -55.91 -29.49 -6.88
CA VAL A 2 -55.52 -28.90 -5.57
C VAL A 2 -54.12 -29.37 -5.12
N GLY A 3 -53.74 -30.59 -5.46
CA GLY A 3 -52.42 -31.12 -5.17
C GLY A 3 -51.29 -30.51 -6.02
N SER A 4 -51.61 -30.07 -7.22
CA SER A 4 -50.61 -29.44 -8.10
C SER A 4 -50.30 -28.00 -7.67
N GLU A 5 -51.27 -27.21 -7.19
CA GLU A 5 -51.03 -25.89 -6.67
C GLU A 5 -50.24 -25.88 -5.36
N MET A 6 -50.50 -26.82 -4.46
CA MET A 6 -49.72 -27.00 -3.23
C MET A 6 -48.25 -27.35 -3.56
N CYS A 7 -48.03 -28.25 -4.50
CA CYS A 7 -46.69 -28.60 -4.95
C CYS A 7 -45.94 -27.43 -5.60
N ILE A 8 -46.62 -26.61 -6.38
CA ILE A 8 -46.05 -25.41 -7.00
C ILE A 8 -45.72 -24.36 -5.92
N ARG A 9 -46.61 -24.13 -4.97
CA ARG A 9 -46.39 -23.15 -3.88
C ARG A 9 -45.25 -23.56 -2.94
N ASP A 10 -45.15 -24.83 -2.59
CA ASP A 10 -44.04 -25.36 -1.79
C ASP A 10 -42.71 -25.31 -2.52
N ARG A 11 -42.72 -25.43 -3.86
CA ARG A 11 -41.51 -25.38 -4.68
C ARG A 11 -41.02 -23.93 -4.97
N ILE A 12 -41.92 -22.96 -5.08
CA ILE A 12 -41.59 -21.53 -5.19
C ILE A 12 -41.01 -21.05 -3.87
N GLY A 13 -41.37 -21.62 -2.74
CA GLY A 13 -40.85 -21.32 -1.41
C GLY A 13 -39.56 -22.09 -1.02
N SER A 14 -39.20 -23.17 -1.73
CA SER A 14 -38.03 -23.99 -1.43
C SER A 14 -36.84 -23.56 -2.30
N GLN A 15 -36.11 -22.58 -1.82
CA GLN A 15 -34.80 -22.23 -2.36
C GLN A 15 -33.77 -23.25 -1.85
N GLU A 16 -32.73 -23.50 -2.64
CA GLU A 16 -31.55 -24.21 -2.12
C GLU A 16 -31.08 -23.59 -0.80
N PRO A 17 -30.62 -24.43 0.18
CA PRO A 17 -30.11 -23.89 1.45
C PRO A 17 -29.02 -22.85 1.16
N LYS A 18 -29.25 -21.64 1.60
CA LYS A 18 -28.26 -20.58 1.45
C LYS A 18 -26.96 -20.96 2.15
N LEU A 19 -25.85 -20.91 1.43
CA LEU A 19 -24.52 -21.17 1.96
C LEU A 19 -23.90 -19.91 2.57
N GLY A 20 -24.47 -18.74 2.29
CA GLY A 20 -24.02 -17.45 2.80
C GLY A 20 -25.06 -16.36 2.65
N THR A 21 -24.79 -15.25 3.29
CA THR A 21 -25.56 -13.99 3.21
C THR A 21 -24.62 -12.82 3.00
N ALA A 22 -25.14 -11.76 2.41
CA ALA A 22 -24.43 -10.49 2.30
C ALA A 22 -25.34 -9.32 2.69
N SER A 23 -24.73 -8.27 3.19
CA SER A 23 -25.42 -7.03 3.56
C SER A 23 -24.55 -5.82 3.32
N GLU A 24 -25.20 -4.69 3.10
CA GLU A 24 -24.59 -3.36 3.11
C GLU A 24 -25.39 -2.44 4.04
N ARG A 25 -24.72 -1.78 4.96
CA ARG A 25 -25.32 -0.90 5.98
C ARG A 25 -26.49 -1.57 6.73
N GLY A 26 -26.34 -2.85 7.04
CA GLY A 26 -27.37 -3.64 7.72
C GLY A 26 -28.56 -4.04 6.85
N LYS A 27 -28.57 -3.77 5.56
CA LYS A 27 -29.62 -4.21 4.62
C LYS A 27 -29.12 -5.38 3.79
N PRO A 28 -30.00 -6.38 3.53
CA PRO A 28 -29.64 -7.48 2.63
C PRO A 28 -29.17 -6.97 1.28
N ALA A 29 -28.06 -7.52 0.78
CA ALA A 29 -27.45 -7.11 -0.47
C ALA A 29 -26.86 -8.32 -1.21
N VAL A 30 -26.53 -8.14 -2.49
CA VAL A 30 -25.73 -9.07 -3.28
C VAL A 30 -24.37 -8.45 -3.50
N LEU A 31 -23.31 -9.11 -3.05
CA LEU A 31 -21.94 -8.67 -3.24
C LEU A 31 -21.34 -9.30 -4.50
N LEU A 32 -20.87 -8.44 -5.41
CA LEU A 32 -20.16 -8.85 -6.61
C LEU A 32 -18.67 -8.56 -6.42
N THR A 33 -17.84 -9.60 -6.45
CA THR A 33 -16.39 -9.47 -6.40
C THR A 33 -15.82 -9.51 -7.81
N VAL A 34 -15.12 -8.44 -8.20
CA VAL A 34 -14.48 -8.35 -9.51
C VAL A 34 -12.98 -8.49 -9.34
N THR A 35 -12.38 -9.48 -10.01
CA THR A 35 -10.93 -9.70 -10.04
C THR A 35 -10.37 -9.28 -11.38
N LYS A 36 -9.20 -8.63 -11.36
CA LYS A 36 -8.52 -8.19 -12.58
C LYS A 36 -7.53 -9.24 -13.10
N GLN A 37 -7.32 -9.25 -14.40
CA GLN A 37 -6.24 -10.04 -15.00
C GLN A 37 -4.87 -9.46 -14.63
N PRO A 38 -3.81 -10.30 -14.53
CA PRO A 38 -2.45 -9.82 -14.38
C PRO A 38 -2.10 -8.79 -15.45
N LYS A 39 -1.33 -7.77 -15.08
CA LYS A 39 -0.88 -6.64 -15.94
C LYS A 39 -1.94 -5.63 -16.38
N THR A 40 -3.21 -5.79 -16.06
CA THR A 40 -4.23 -4.77 -16.33
C THR A 40 -4.08 -3.60 -15.33
N GLY A 41 -4.21 -2.37 -15.81
CA GLY A 41 -4.20 -1.17 -14.96
C GLY A 41 -5.41 -1.16 -14.02
N THR A 42 -5.18 -1.05 -12.71
CA THR A 42 -6.26 -1.11 -11.72
C THR A 42 -7.17 0.12 -11.79
N ILE A 43 -6.60 1.30 -11.93
CA ILE A 43 -7.35 2.56 -11.95
C ILE A 43 -8.23 2.60 -13.20
N GLU A 44 -7.65 2.40 -14.37
CA GLU A 44 -8.35 2.42 -15.65
C GLU A 44 -9.49 1.40 -15.70
N LEU A 45 -9.24 0.16 -15.24
CA LEU A 45 -10.28 -0.87 -15.17
C LEU A 45 -11.41 -0.47 -14.22
N THR A 46 -11.07 0.14 -13.06
CA THR A 46 -12.07 0.58 -12.09
C THR A 46 -12.94 1.69 -12.68
N GLU A 47 -12.36 2.67 -13.36
CA GLU A 47 -13.10 3.74 -14.02
C GLU A 47 -14.05 3.21 -15.11
N GLN A 48 -13.58 2.27 -15.94
CA GLN A 48 -14.40 1.63 -16.96
C GLN A 48 -15.56 0.84 -16.34
N LEU A 49 -15.29 0.10 -15.26
CA LEU A 49 -16.31 -0.66 -14.54
C LEU A 49 -17.36 0.26 -13.91
N GLU A 50 -16.93 1.33 -13.25
CA GLU A 50 -17.85 2.30 -12.64
C GLU A 50 -18.71 3.01 -13.68
N ALA A 51 -18.13 3.36 -14.83
CA ALA A 51 -18.90 3.93 -15.93
C ALA A 51 -19.97 2.97 -16.44
N ALA A 52 -19.62 1.69 -16.61
CA ALA A 52 -20.56 0.65 -17.03
C ALA A 52 -21.67 0.41 -15.98
N LEU A 53 -21.30 0.35 -14.68
CA LEU A 53 -22.27 0.17 -13.59
C LEU A 53 -23.21 1.38 -13.45
N LYS A 54 -22.69 2.60 -13.65
CA LYS A 54 -23.50 3.82 -13.64
C LYS A 54 -24.48 3.88 -14.83
N ASP A 55 -24.10 3.31 -15.95
CA ASP A 55 -24.97 3.21 -17.11
C ASP A 55 -26.03 2.12 -16.90
N LEU A 56 -25.64 0.98 -16.32
CA LEU A 56 -26.56 -0.10 -15.92
C LEU A 56 -27.59 0.40 -14.90
N GLN A 57 -27.20 1.21 -13.92
CA GLN A 57 -28.10 1.75 -12.89
C GLN A 57 -29.29 2.52 -13.48
N LYS A 58 -29.14 3.13 -14.66
CA LYS A 58 -30.24 3.85 -15.33
C LYS A 58 -31.36 2.91 -15.84
N ASN A 59 -31.01 1.64 -16.05
CA ASN A 59 -31.92 0.63 -16.59
C ASN A 59 -32.45 -0.32 -15.52
N LEU A 60 -31.99 -0.19 -14.28
CA LEU A 60 -32.46 -1.01 -13.17
C LEU A 60 -33.76 -0.45 -12.57
N PRO A 61 -34.59 -1.30 -11.94
CA PRO A 61 -35.74 -0.86 -11.17
C PRO A 61 -35.35 0.18 -10.09
N ALA A 62 -36.26 1.10 -9.77
CA ALA A 62 -35.98 2.22 -8.87
C ALA A 62 -35.62 1.82 -7.42
N ASP A 63 -35.95 0.62 -7.02
CA ASP A 63 -35.66 0.00 -5.72
C ASP A 63 -34.32 -0.73 -5.68
N VAL A 64 -33.64 -0.90 -6.82
CA VAL A 64 -32.32 -1.55 -6.91
C VAL A 64 -31.22 -0.50 -7.01
N HIS A 65 -30.32 -0.47 -6.05
CA HIS A 65 -29.18 0.44 -6.00
C HIS A 65 -27.87 -0.33 -6.11
N VAL A 66 -26.99 0.09 -7.00
CA VAL A 66 -25.62 -0.42 -7.12
C VAL A 66 -24.67 0.51 -6.36
N SER A 67 -24.02 -0.04 -5.34
CA SER A 67 -22.99 0.67 -4.56
C SER A 67 -21.62 0.21 -4.98
N THR A 68 -20.69 1.13 -5.21
CA THR A 68 -19.29 0.86 -5.55
C THR A 68 -18.33 1.30 -4.44
N ASP A 69 -18.84 1.82 -3.32
CA ASP A 69 -18.05 2.49 -2.29
C ASP A 69 -17.54 1.55 -1.18
N ILE A 70 -17.70 0.25 -1.33
CA ILE A 70 -17.36 -0.75 -0.31
C ILE A 70 -15.84 -0.95 -0.22
N PHE A 71 -15.27 -1.58 -1.22
CA PHE A 71 -13.83 -1.81 -1.34
C PHE A 71 -13.35 -1.57 -2.75
N ARG A 72 -12.39 -0.67 -2.88
CA ARG A 72 -11.75 -0.32 -4.16
C ARG A 72 -10.26 -0.28 -3.98
N GLN A 73 -9.56 -1.21 -4.61
CA GLN A 73 -8.10 -1.20 -4.62
C GLN A 73 -7.54 0.08 -5.28
N SER A 74 -8.28 0.67 -6.24
CA SER A 74 -7.91 1.93 -6.88
C SER A 74 -7.80 3.08 -5.88
N ARG A 75 -8.68 3.17 -4.87
CA ARG A 75 -8.65 4.22 -3.83
C ARG A 75 -7.32 4.28 -3.09
N PHE A 76 -6.76 3.11 -2.75
CA PHE A 76 -5.44 3.05 -2.12
C PHE A 76 -4.33 3.54 -3.07
N ILE A 77 -4.39 3.15 -4.34
CA ILE A 77 -3.43 3.58 -5.36
C ILE A 77 -3.56 5.09 -5.61
N GLU A 78 -4.78 5.60 -5.76
CA GLU A 78 -5.07 7.02 -5.95
C GLU A 78 -4.60 7.87 -4.76
N SER A 79 -4.88 7.44 -3.52
CA SER A 79 -4.38 8.09 -2.31
C SER A 79 -2.86 8.10 -2.24
N SER A 80 -2.22 6.97 -2.58
CA SER A 80 -0.76 6.88 -2.61
C SER A 80 -0.14 7.77 -3.68
N ILE A 81 -0.73 7.83 -4.87
CA ILE A 81 -0.31 8.75 -5.95
C ILE A 81 -0.53 10.20 -5.52
N GLY A 82 -1.68 10.51 -4.89
CA GLY A 82 -1.98 11.82 -4.34
C GLY A 82 -0.91 12.28 -3.34
N ASN A 83 -0.61 11.47 -2.34
CA ASN A 83 0.40 11.76 -1.33
C ASN A 83 1.79 11.98 -1.95
N VAL A 84 2.17 11.18 -2.94
CA VAL A 84 3.44 11.38 -3.66
C VAL A 84 3.41 12.69 -4.45
N LYS A 85 2.32 12.98 -5.16
CA LYS A 85 2.14 14.23 -5.91
C LYS A 85 2.26 15.45 -4.99
N ASP A 86 1.61 15.42 -3.82
CA ASP A 86 1.65 16.50 -2.85
C ASP A 86 3.06 16.66 -2.28
N SER A 87 3.72 15.57 -1.92
CA SER A 87 5.12 15.57 -1.48
C SER A 87 6.08 16.09 -2.55
N LEU A 88 5.85 15.75 -3.83
CA LEU A 88 6.60 16.28 -4.97
C LEU A 88 6.41 17.79 -5.11
N TYR A 89 5.17 18.26 -4.97
CA TYR A 89 4.85 19.68 -5.06
C TYR A 89 5.48 20.46 -3.90
N GLU A 90 5.31 20.00 -2.68
CA GLU A 90 5.93 20.61 -1.49
C GLU A 90 7.46 20.61 -1.60
N GLY A 91 8.05 19.46 -1.99
CA GLY A 91 9.49 19.35 -2.23
C GLY A 91 9.97 20.33 -3.30
N ALA A 92 9.25 20.48 -4.41
CA ALA A 92 9.59 21.43 -5.45
C ALA A 92 9.53 22.88 -4.95
N VAL A 93 8.53 23.25 -4.15
CA VAL A 93 8.42 24.57 -3.52
C VAL A 93 9.61 24.85 -2.59
N PHE A 94 9.96 23.88 -1.71
CA PHE A 94 11.13 24.02 -0.85
C PHE A 94 12.42 24.17 -1.64
N VAL A 95 12.58 23.37 -2.70
CA VAL A 95 13.74 23.47 -3.60
C VAL A 95 13.84 24.86 -4.22
N VAL A 96 12.74 25.44 -4.72
CA VAL A 96 12.70 26.78 -5.28
C VAL A 96 13.15 27.82 -4.25
N ILE A 97 12.62 27.72 -3.03
CA ILE A 97 12.98 28.64 -1.93
C ILE A 97 14.48 28.54 -1.61
N VAL A 98 14.99 27.32 -1.44
CA VAL A 98 16.40 27.06 -1.13
C VAL A 98 17.30 27.56 -2.25
N LEU A 99 16.97 27.25 -3.51
CA LEU A 99 17.72 27.72 -4.68
C LEU A 99 17.77 29.25 -4.72
N PHE A 100 16.66 29.91 -4.49
CA PHE A 100 16.60 31.37 -4.50
C PHE A 100 17.45 31.99 -3.37
N LEU A 101 17.42 31.38 -2.17
CA LEU A 101 18.21 31.82 -1.02
C LEU A 101 19.71 31.67 -1.26
N PHE A 102 20.15 30.60 -1.90
CA PHE A 102 21.56 30.27 -2.09
C PHE A 102 22.15 30.90 -3.35
N LEU A 103 21.43 30.89 -4.47
CA LEU A 103 21.91 31.39 -5.74
C LEU A 103 21.69 32.88 -5.90
N ALA A 104 20.70 33.49 -5.21
CA ALA A 104 20.30 34.90 -5.25
C ALA A 104 20.20 35.48 -6.68
N ASN A 105 19.98 34.61 -7.67
CA ASN A 105 19.93 34.98 -9.08
C ASN A 105 18.80 34.20 -9.78
N VAL A 106 17.79 34.92 -10.24
CA VAL A 106 16.62 34.36 -10.90
C VAL A 106 17.01 33.48 -12.10
N ARG A 107 18.04 33.80 -12.84
CA ARG A 107 18.43 33.03 -14.05
C ARG A 107 19.03 31.69 -13.70
N THR A 108 19.89 31.62 -12.69
CA THR A 108 20.43 30.35 -12.21
C THR A 108 19.33 29.45 -11.61
N THR A 109 18.44 30.08 -10.85
CA THR A 109 17.26 29.37 -10.28
C THR A 109 16.36 28.82 -11.37
N VAL A 110 16.07 29.57 -12.44
CA VAL A 110 15.25 29.10 -13.57
C VAL A 110 15.91 27.92 -14.29
N ILE A 111 17.22 27.95 -14.50
CA ILE A 111 17.94 26.82 -15.13
C ILE A 111 17.74 25.54 -14.31
N SER A 112 18.05 25.58 -13.01
CA SER A 112 17.90 24.44 -12.12
C SER A 112 16.42 23.99 -11.98
N LEU A 113 15.46 24.92 -12.04
CA LEU A 113 14.04 24.63 -11.98
C LEU A 113 13.52 23.93 -13.24
N VAL A 114 14.06 24.24 -14.40
CA VAL A 114 13.66 23.62 -15.69
C VAL A 114 14.28 22.22 -15.84
N THR A 115 15.50 22.01 -15.35
CA THR A 115 16.18 20.70 -15.46
C THR A 115 15.48 19.61 -14.65
N LEU A 116 14.88 19.95 -13.51
CA LEU A 116 14.22 19.00 -12.61
C LEU A 116 13.01 18.28 -13.27
N PRO A 117 11.96 19.00 -13.73
CA PRO A 117 10.82 18.34 -14.38
C PRO A 117 11.23 17.60 -15.66
N LEU A 118 12.21 18.12 -16.40
CA LEU A 118 12.70 17.44 -17.59
C LEU A 118 13.37 16.10 -17.25
N SER A 119 14.19 16.06 -16.19
CA SER A 119 14.81 14.80 -15.73
C SER A 119 13.75 13.78 -15.31
N LEU A 120 12.67 14.22 -14.64
CA LEU A 120 11.55 13.35 -14.29
C LEU A 120 10.80 12.83 -15.52
N ILE A 121 10.54 13.69 -16.50
CA ILE A 121 9.88 13.28 -17.76
C ILE A 121 10.74 12.25 -18.50
N VAL A 122 12.04 12.50 -18.65
CA VAL A 122 12.97 11.55 -19.27
C VAL A 122 13.00 10.22 -18.50
N SER A 123 12.97 10.27 -17.17
CA SER A 123 12.90 9.08 -16.33
C SER A 123 11.61 8.28 -16.57
N ILE A 124 10.45 8.93 -16.57
CA ILE A 124 9.15 8.31 -16.84
C ILE A 124 9.12 7.68 -18.23
N LEU A 125 9.61 8.39 -19.26
CA LEU A 125 9.68 7.87 -20.62
C LEU A 125 10.61 6.64 -20.72
N THR A 126 11.75 6.67 -20.02
CA THR A 126 12.68 5.55 -19.97
C THR A 126 12.05 4.34 -19.29
N LEU A 127 11.37 4.52 -18.15
CA LEU A 127 10.65 3.43 -17.47
C LEU A 127 9.55 2.85 -18.37
N HIS A 128 8.80 3.70 -19.05
CA HIS A 128 7.77 3.27 -20.01
C HIS A 128 8.36 2.44 -21.16
N TYR A 129 9.48 2.90 -21.74
CA TYR A 129 10.18 2.18 -22.81
C TYR A 129 10.73 0.82 -22.35
N MET A 130 11.15 0.72 -21.09
CA MET A 130 11.55 -0.55 -20.46
C MET A 130 10.37 -1.50 -20.17
N GLY A 131 9.13 -1.09 -20.45
CA GLY A 131 7.93 -1.89 -20.19
C GLY A 131 7.54 -1.97 -18.71
N LEU A 132 8.06 -1.07 -17.88
CA LEU A 132 7.73 -1.01 -16.46
C LEU A 132 6.48 -0.14 -16.25
N THR A 133 5.56 -0.63 -15.42
CA THR A 133 4.38 0.12 -15.03
C THR A 133 4.71 1.08 -13.90
N ILE A 134 4.12 2.27 -13.95
CA ILE A 134 4.17 3.22 -12.84
C ILE A 134 3.29 2.67 -11.72
N ASN A 135 3.91 2.37 -10.59
CA ASN A 135 3.25 1.92 -9.37
C ASN A 135 3.72 2.76 -8.18
N THR A 136 3.12 2.55 -7.01
CA THR A 136 3.45 3.30 -5.78
C THR A 136 4.92 3.21 -5.40
N MET A 137 5.55 2.05 -5.64
CA MET A 137 6.98 1.84 -5.34
C MET A 137 7.88 2.59 -6.33
N SER A 138 7.57 2.55 -7.64
CA SER A 138 8.32 3.30 -8.64
C SER A 138 8.18 4.81 -8.47
N LEU A 139 6.98 5.29 -8.09
CA LEU A 139 6.74 6.69 -7.73
C LEU A 139 7.55 7.09 -6.48
N GLY A 140 7.56 6.23 -5.46
CA GLY A 140 8.39 6.41 -4.27
C GLY A 140 9.88 6.51 -4.60
N GLY A 141 10.39 5.64 -5.48
CA GLY A 141 11.77 5.70 -5.97
C GLY A 141 12.10 7.01 -6.68
N MET A 142 11.20 7.50 -7.55
CA MET A 142 11.35 8.81 -8.19
C MET A 142 11.30 9.96 -7.19
N ALA A 143 10.41 9.88 -6.19
CA ALA A 143 10.31 10.91 -5.15
C ALA A 143 11.61 11.01 -4.32
N ILE A 144 12.19 9.88 -3.95
CA ILE A 144 13.49 9.84 -3.27
C ILE A 144 14.60 10.42 -4.16
N ALA A 145 14.56 10.14 -5.46
CA ALA A 145 15.55 10.65 -6.40
C ALA A 145 15.55 12.17 -6.52
N ILE A 146 14.42 12.86 -6.32
CA ILE A 146 14.29 14.31 -6.53
C ILE A 146 15.36 15.12 -5.79
N GLY A 147 15.68 14.76 -4.55
CA GLY A 147 16.74 15.39 -3.79
C GLY A 147 18.09 15.36 -4.52
N SER A 148 18.47 14.19 -5.04
CA SER A 148 19.71 14.00 -5.78
C SER A 148 19.67 14.60 -7.20
N LEU A 149 18.49 14.64 -7.83
CA LEU A 149 18.29 15.23 -9.17
C LEU A 149 18.59 16.72 -9.18
N VAL A 150 18.28 17.42 -8.10
CA VAL A 150 18.49 18.86 -7.96
C VAL A 150 19.96 19.18 -7.77
N ASP A 151 20.69 18.37 -7.01
CA ASP A 151 22.09 18.57 -6.66
C ASP A 151 22.99 18.62 -7.91
N ASP A 152 22.86 17.68 -8.82
CA ASP A 152 23.67 17.61 -10.03
C ASP A 152 23.56 18.89 -10.88
N ALA A 153 22.33 19.41 -11.03
CA ALA A 153 22.08 20.63 -11.78
C ALA A 153 22.60 21.88 -11.05
N ILE A 154 22.50 21.94 -9.73
CA ILE A 154 22.95 23.08 -8.92
C ILE A 154 24.46 23.22 -9.00
N VAL A 155 25.18 22.11 -8.81
CA VAL A 155 26.65 22.09 -8.81
C VAL A 155 27.21 22.60 -10.14
N ASP A 156 26.65 22.16 -11.27
CA ASP A 156 27.10 22.63 -12.60
C ASP A 156 26.74 24.08 -12.82
N VAL A 157 25.51 24.53 -12.52
CA VAL A 157 25.09 25.91 -12.68
C VAL A 157 25.90 26.87 -11.80
N GLU A 158 26.18 26.48 -10.54
CA GLU A 158 26.97 27.31 -9.63
C GLU A 158 28.42 27.44 -10.11
N ASN A 159 29.04 26.35 -10.54
CA ASN A 159 30.41 26.34 -11.05
C ASN A 159 30.53 27.19 -12.33
N VAL A 160 29.62 26.99 -13.29
CA VAL A 160 29.55 27.80 -14.50
C VAL A 160 29.36 29.30 -14.17
N TRP A 161 28.46 29.61 -13.26
CA TRP A 161 28.21 31.00 -12.87
C TRP A 161 29.42 31.64 -12.21
N LYS A 162 30.14 30.90 -11.35
CA LYS A 162 31.38 31.34 -10.71
C LYS A 162 32.46 31.68 -11.77
N HIS A 163 32.71 30.76 -12.70
CA HIS A 163 33.70 30.98 -13.76
C HIS A 163 33.32 32.10 -14.72
N LEU A 164 32.05 32.24 -15.08
CA LEU A 164 31.57 33.39 -15.87
C LEU A 164 31.75 34.71 -15.12
N ARG A 165 31.58 34.75 -13.81
CA ARG A 165 31.83 35.93 -12.96
C ARG A 165 33.32 36.24 -12.94
N GLU A 166 34.19 35.28 -12.74
CA GLU A 166 35.62 35.44 -12.73
C GLU A 166 36.14 35.96 -14.11
N ASN A 167 35.66 35.38 -15.20
CA ASN A 167 36.02 35.81 -16.55
C ASN A 167 35.61 37.27 -16.83
N ARG A 168 34.51 37.76 -16.26
CA ARG A 168 34.07 39.16 -16.40
C ARG A 168 34.95 40.16 -15.64
N LEU A 169 35.67 39.71 -14.60
CA LEU A 169 36.59 40.51 -13.85
C LEU A 169 37.93 40.73 -14.59
N LEU A 170 38.23 39.93 -15.60
CA LEU A 170 39.42 40.07 -16.42
C LEU A 170 39.33 41.28 -17.36
N PRO A 171 40.48 41.89 -17.73
CA PRO A 171 40.53 42.92 -18.76
C PRO A 171 39.92 42.42 -20.08
N GLU A 172 39.37 43.32 -20.89
CA GLU A 172 38.64 42.95 -22.11
C GLU A 172 39.47 42.11 -23.10
N GLY A 173 40.80 42.29 -23.15
CA GLY A 173 41.72 41.54 -24.02
C GLY A 173 42.02 40.11 -23.54
N GLU A 174 41.74 39.78 -22.27
CA GLU A 174 42.02 38.47 -21.66
C GLU A 174 40.74 37.65 -21.45
N ARG A 175 39.57 38.19 -21.77
CA ARG A 175 38.27 37.49 -21.59
C ARG A 175 38.10 36.38 -22.61
N LYS A 176 37.81 35.17 -22.10
CA LYS A 176 37.47 34.02 -22.92
C LYS A 176 36.01 34.09 -23.40
N SER A 177 35.73 33.40 -24.49
CA SER A 177 34.37 33.32 -24.99
C SER A 177 33.45 32.63 -23.97
N VAL A 178 32.15 33.01 -23.95
CA VAL A 178 31.19 32.43 -23.03
C VAL A 178 31.12 30.91 -23.16
N ILE A 179 31.15 30.41 -24.40
CA ILE A 179 31.07 28.96 -24.68
C ILE A 179 32.29 28.23 -24.11
N GLU A 180 33.49 28.82 -24.26
CA GLU A 180 34.71 28.23 -23.72
C GLU A 180 34.72 28.20 -22.19
N VAL A 181 34.24 29.26 -21.55
CA VAL A 181 34.14 29.32 -20.09
C VAL A 181 33.13 28.27 -19.58
N VAL A 182 31.96 28.22 -20.19
CA VAL A 182 30.92 27.22 -19.83
C VAL A 182 31.43 25.79 -20.02
N PHE A 183 32.06 25.52 -21.15
CA PHE A 183 32.64 24.20 -21.43
C PHE A 183 33.69 23.77 -20.40
N ASN A 184 34.61 24.64 -20.05
CA ASN A 184 35.67 24.36 -19.08
C ASN A 184 35.11 24.19 -17.66
N ALA A 185 34.16 25.00 -17.25
CA ALA A 185 33.51 24.91 -15.95
C ALA A 185 32.70 23.61 -15.81
N SER A 186 31.88 23.26 -16.82
CA SER A 186 31.12 22.01 -16.80
C SER A 186 32.02 20.79 -16.90
N LYS A 187 33.16 20.88 -17.63
CA LYS A 187 34.18 19.81 -17.69
C LYS A 187 34.77 19.49 -16.32
N GLU A 188 34.98 20.50 -15.50
CA GLU A 188 35.59 20.39 -14.16
C GLU A 188 34.71 19.55 -13.23
N VAL A 189 33.39 19.78 -13.24
CA VAL A 189 32.45 19.08 -12.35
C VAL A 189 31.92 17.76 -12.88
N ARG A 190 32.17 17.44 -14.17
CA ARG A 190 31.64 16.23 -14.81
C ARG A 190 32.07 14.95 -14.13
N MET A 191 33.34 14.78 -13.81
CA MET A 191 33.84 13.55 -13.19
C MET A 191 33.33 13.38 -11.74
N PRO A 192 33.31 14.42 -10.86
CA PRO A 192 32.64 14.37 -9.58
C PRO A 192 31.17 13.93 -9.68
N ILE A 193 30.39 14.50 -10.60
CA ILE A 193 28.97 14.13 -10.79
C ILE A 193 28.83 12.66 -11.19
N LEU A 194 29.57 12.20 -12.23
CA LEU A 194 29.53 10.82 -12.68
C LEU A 194 29.93 9.84 -11.57
N ASN A 195 30.99 10.15 -10.82
CA ASN A 195 31.44 9.31 -9.71
C ASN A 195 30.40 9.25 -8.57
N SER A 196 29.80 10.38 -8.22
CA SER A 196 28.73 10.45 -7.23
C SER A 196 27.55 9.58 -7.63
N THR A 197 27.05 9.75 -8.86
CA THR A 197 25.95 8.94 -9.41
C THR A 197 26.29 7.45 -9.37
N LEU A 198 27.51 7.07 -9.78
CA LEU A 198 27.93 5.67 -9.79
C LEU A 198 27.98 5.08 -8.36
N ILE A 199 28.51 5.82 -7.39
CA ILE A 199 28.55 5.39 -5.99
C ILE A 199 27.14 5.17 -5.45
N ILE A 200 26.22 6.10 -5.72
CA ILE A 200 24.82 5.97 -5.29
C ILE A 200 24.18 4.74 -5.97
N VAL A 201 24.36 4.54 -7.27
CA VAL A 201 23.84 3.35 -7.98
C VAL A 201 24.36 2.07 -7.37
N VAL A 202 25.67 1.98 -7.10
CA VAL A 202 26.28 0.79 -6.48
C VAL A 202 25.70 0.53 -5.09
N SER A 203 25.38 1.57 -4.33
CA SER A 203 24.74 1.42 -2.99
C SER A 203 23.33 0.81 -3.06
N PHE A 204 22.64 0.93 -4.20
CA PHE A 204 21.32 0.32 -4.42
C PHE A 204 21.39 -1.10 -5.01
N VAL A 205 22.55 -1.55 -5.49
CA VAL A 205 22.73 -2.90 -6.06
C VAL A 205 22.28 -4.02 -5.10
N PRO A 206 22.52 -3.96 -3.78
CA PRO A 206 22.05 -5.00 -2.86
C PRO A 206 20.54 -5.24 -2.89
N LEU A 207 19.71 -4.25 -3.25
CA LEU A 207 18.25 -4.42 -3.37
C LEU A 207 17.86 -5.45 -4.42
N PHE A 208 18.65 -5.63 -5.46
CA PHE A 208 18.38 -6.58 -6.53
C PHE A 208 18.66 -8.04 -6.16
N PHE A 209 19.36 -8.27 -5.06
CA PHE A 209 19.61 -9.61 -4.51
C PHE A 209 18.56 -10.04 -3.48
N LEU A 210 17.62 -9.16 -3.13
CA LEU A 210 16.52 -9.51 -2.27
C LEU A 210 15.58 -10.49 -2.99
N THR A 211 15.24 -11.56 -2.31
CA THR A 211 14.32 -12.60 -2.78
C THR A 211 12.97 -12.46 -2.06
N GLY A 212 11.97 -13.21 -2.50
CA GLY A 212 10.68 -13.20 -1.85
C GLY A 212 9.82 -11.97 -2.15
N MET A 213 8.99 -11.58 -1.21
CA MET A 213 8.07 -10.45 -1.33
C MET A 213 8.80 -9.11 -1.27
N GLU A 214 9.83 -9.01 -0.42
CA GLU A 214 10.67 -7.82 -0.27
C GLU A 214 11.31 -7.43 -1.59
N GLY A 215 11.89 -8.41 -2.30
CA GLY A 215 12.47 -8.17 -3.62
C GLY A 215 11.44 -7.66 -4.62
N ARG A 216 10.24 -8.27 -4.66
CA ARG A 216 9.16 -7.85 -5.57
C ARG A 216 8.68 -6.42 -5.30
N MET A 217 8.73 -5.97 -4.05
CA MET A 217 8.32 -4.62 -3.67
C MET A 217 9.43 -3.59 -3.90
N LEU A 218 10.67 -3.91 -3.51
CA LEU A 218 11.76 -2.93 -3.48
C LEU A 218 12.52 -2.83 -4.82
N VAL A 219 12.55 -3.87 -5.64
CA VAL A 219 13.21 -3.85 -6.95
C VAL A 219 12.63 -2.76 -7.87
N PRO A 220 11.30 -2.59 -8.04
CA PRO A 220 10.74 -1.48 -8.84
C PRO A 220 11.13 -0.10 -8.31
N LEU A 221 11.22 0.08 -6.98
CA LEU A 221 11.68 1.31 -6.35
C LEU A 221 13.14 1.58 -6.72
N GLY A 222 14.01 0.57 -6.56
CA GLY A 222 15.43 0.69 -6.90
C GLY A 222 15.67 0.99 -8.39
N ILE A 223 14.95 0.34 -9.29
CA ILE A 223 15.05 0.59 -10.73
C ILE A 223 14.62 2.03 -11.04
N ALA A 224 13.47 2.47 -10.52
CA ALA A 224 12.96 3.81 -10.78
C ALA A 224 13.92 4.90 -10.25
N PHE A 225 14.50 4.69 -9.08
CA PHE A 225 15.51 5.58 -8.50
C PHE A 225 16.77 5.65 -9.38
N ILE A 226 17.32 4.51 -9.78
CA ILE A 226 18.53 4.45 -10.62
C ILE A 226 18.28 5.10 -11.98
N VAL A 227 17.14 4.80 -12.63
CA VAL A 227 16.76 5.41 -13.92
C VAL A 227 16.62 6.92 -13.77
N ALA A 228 16.02 7.40 -12.67
CA ALA A 228 15.90 8.82 -12.42
C ALA A 228 17.26 9.51 -12.25
N LEU A 229 18.19 8.89 -11.52
CA LEU A 229 19.56 9.41 -11.38
C LEU A 229 20.30 9.49 -12.71
N PHE A 230 20.25 8.42 -13.54
CA PHE A 230 20.88 8.45 -14.86
C PHE A 230 20.24 9.51 -15.76
N ALA A 231 18.92 9.63 -15.76
CA ALA A 231 18.21 10.66 -16.50
C ALA A 231 18.65 12.06 -16.08
N SER A 232 18.79 12.31 -14.78
CA SER A 232 19.30 13.59 -14.24
C SER A 232 20.70 13.86 -14.71
N THR A 233 21.60 12.90 -14.57
CA THR A 233 23.00 13.06 -14.98
C THR A 233 23.10 13.39 -16.48
N VAL A 234 22.32 12.73 -17.33
CA VAL A 234 22.27 13.04 -18.78
C VAL A 234 21.78 14.47 -19.01
N VAL A 235 20.70 14.89 -18.34
CA VAL A 235 20.14 16.24 -18.45
C VAL A 235 21.14 17.29 -17.90
N ALA A 236 21.77 17.02 -16.76
CA ALA A 236 22.76 17.91 -16.16
C ALA A 236 23.99 18.09 -17.06
N LEU A 237 24.49 17.03 -17.68
CA LEU A 237 25.67 17.10 -18.53
C LEU A 237 25.41 17.64 -19.95
N THR A 238 24.15 17.71 -20.38
CA THR A 238 23.78 18.16 -21.74
C THR A 238 23.01 19.46 -21.74
N LEU A 239 21.85 19.48 -21.12
CA LEU A 239 20.96 20.65 -21.17
C LEU A 239 21.46 21.79 -20.29
N THR A 240 21.97 21.48 -19.07
CA THR A 240 22.38 22.51 -18.11
C THR A 240 23.47 23.43 -18.68
N PRO A 241 24.58 22.94 -19.28
CA PRO A 241 25.59 23.80 -19.93
C PRO A 241 24.98 24.65 -21.05
N VAL A 242 24.08 24.10 -21.85
CA VAL A 242 23.42 24.82 -22.94
C VAL A 242 22.58 25.99 -22.38
N LEU A 243 21.72 25.71 -21.38
CA LEU A 243 20.93 26.75 -20.72
C LEU A 243 21.80 27.79 -20.05
N CYS A 244 22.91 27.41 -19.42
CA CYS A 244 23.88 28.32 -18.84
C CYS A 244 24.48 29.26 -19.91
N SER A 245 24.87 28.73 -21.09
CA SER A 245 25.42 29.55 -22.16
C SER A 245 24.42 30.59 -22.67
N TYR A 246 23.15 30.26 -22.82
CA TYR A 246 22.09 31.15 -23.28
C TYR A 246 21.67 32.19 -22.22
N LEU A 247 21.36 31.74 -21.01
CA LEU A 247 20.75 32.58 -19.99
C LEU A 247 21.77 33.39 -19.16
N LEU A 248 22.96 32.82 -18.93
CA LEU A 248 24.01 33.48 -18.14
C LEU A 248 25.03 34.21 -19.01
N GLY A 249 25.27 33.73 -20.25
CA GLY A 249 26.23 34.32 -21.20
C GLY A 249 25.87 35.75 -21.61
N ASN A 250 24.59 36.00 -21.86
CA ASN A 250 24.09 37.26 -22.43
C ASN A 250 23.75 38.36 -21.38
N ASN A 251 24.35 38.33 -20.21
CA ASN A 251 24.08 39.30 -19.15
C ASN A 251 24.88 40.57 -19.30
N LYS A 252 24.28 41.63 -19.84
CA LYS A 252 24.85 42.96 -20.01
C LYS A 252 24.83 43.81 -18.72
N SER A 253 24.53 43.25 -17.56
CA SER A 253 24.52 43.99 -16.30
C SER A 253 25.89 44.47 -15.93
N LYS A 254 26.05 45.77 -15.78
CA LYS A 254 27.34 46.48 -15.44
C LYS A 254 27.76 46.33 -13.97
N GLY A 255 26.97 45.61 -13.13
CA GLY A 255 27.27 45.39 -11.71
C GLY A 255 27.82 44.00 -11.41
N LEU A 256 28.79 43.91 -10.51
CA LEU A 256 29.22 42.65 -9.92
C LEU A 256 28.02 42.03 -9.20
N PRO A 257 27.60 40.84 -9.57
CA PRO A 257 26.52 40.17 -8.86
C PRO A 257 26.96 39.90 -7.41
N LYS A 258 26.19 40.39 -6.45
CA LYS A 258 26.45 40.15 -5.02
C LYS A 258 26.27 38.68 -4.70
N GLU A 259 27.18 38.16 -3.89
CA GLU A 259 26.95 36.81 -3.31
C GLU A 259 25.69 36.81 -2.44
N ALA A 260 24.97 35.72 -2.43
CA ALA A 260 23.81 35.56 -1.57
C ALA A 260 24.18 35.84 -0.10
N PHE A 261 23.36 36.61 0.59
CA PHE A 261 23.58 36.93 2.00
C PHE A 261 23.74 35.65 2.86
N VAL A 262 22.90 34.65 2.58
CA VAL A 262 22.94 33.36 3.28
C VAL A 262 24.28 32.65 3.06
N ALA A 263 24.78 32.64 1.83
CA ALA A 263 26.08 32.03 1.51
C ALA A 263 27.25 32.71 2.22
N VAL A 264 27.27 34.07 2.25
CA VAL A 264 28.29 34.85 2.96
C VAL A 264 28.23 34.57 4.46
N TRP A 265 27.01 34.56 5.03
CA TRP A 265 26.83 34.32 6.46
C TRP A 265 27.30 32.90 6.83
N MET A 266 26.91 31.89 6.05
CA MET A 266 27.35 30.52 6.25
C MET A 266 28.87 30.35 6.10
N LYS A 267 29.48 30.91 5.06
CA LYS A 267 30.94 30.85 4.87
C LYS A 267 31.69 31.38 6.08
N LYS A 268 31.22 32.51 6.68
CA LYS A 268 31.83 33.11 7.87
C LYS A 268 31.78 32.19 9.09
N HIS A 269 30.61 31.58 9.35
CA HIS A 269 30.43 30.67 10.49
C HIS A 269 31.15 29.33 10.27
N TYR A 270 31.09 28.81 9.05
CA TYR A 270 31.77 27.58 8.66
C TYR A 270 33.31 27.71 8.83
N ARG A 271 33.87 28.84 8.41
CA ARG A 271 35.30 29.07 8.58
C ARG A 271 35.73 28.95 10.04
N ASN A 272 34.98 29.54 10.95
CA ASN A 272 35.29 29.52 12.38
C ASN A 272 35.11 28.11 12.95
N ALA A 273 34.02 27.41 12.57
CA ALA A 273 33.78 26.02 12.97
C ALA A 273 34.88 25.09 12.45
N LEU A 274 35.29 25.23 11.19
CA LEU A 274 36.35 24.44 10.59
C LEU A 274 37.70 24.67 11.29
N LEU A 275 38.09 25.92 11.55
CA LEU A 275 39.30 26.24 12.28
C LEU A 275 39.29 25.64 13.70
N TRP A 276 38.14 25.74 14.38
CA TRP A 276 37.97 25.10 15.70
C TRP A 276 38.13 23.57 15.63
N SER A 277 37.47 22.93 14.67
CA SER A 277 37.54 21.49 14.46
C SER A 277 38.96 21.02 14.14
N LEU A 278 39.67 21.71 13.29
CA LEU A 278 41.05 21.40 12.95
C LEU A 278 42.03 21.59 14.14
N ASN A 279 41.74 22.53 15.01
CA ASN A 279 42.54 22.74 16.22
C ASN A 279 42.20 21.73 17.34
N HIS A 280 41.01 21.19 17.33
CA HIS A 280 40.53 20.23 18.37
C HIS A 280 40.22 18.83 17.79
N LYS A 281 41.10 18.31 16.96
CA LYS A 281 40.91 17.03 16.23
C LYS A 281 40.50 15.88 17.15
N SER A 282 41.17 15.74 18.30
CA SER A 282 40.87 14.64 19.25
C SER A 282 39.49 14.78 19.87
N ALA A 283 39.01 16.00 20.14
CA ALA A 283 37.67 16.23 20.67
C ALA A 283 36.59 15.89 19.61
N VAL A 284 36.82 16.30 18.35
CA VAL A 284 35.91 15.99 17.24
C VAL A 284 35.85 14.48 16.98
N LEU A 285 37.00 13.80 16.92
CA LEU A 285 37.05 12.36 16.74
C LEU A 285 36.42 11.59 17.92
N GLY A 286 36.68 12.05 19.15
CA GLY A 286 36.07 11.46 20.35
C GLY A 286 34.55 11.62 20.38
N PHE A 287 34.04 12.82 20.02
CA PHE A 287 32.60 13.07 19.92
C PHE A 287 31.94 12.24 18.82
N THR A 288 32.54 12.19 17.64
CA THR A 288 32.03 11.38 16.50
C THR A 288 32.07 9.88 16.85
N GLY A 289 33.17 9.40 17.46
CA GLY A 289 33.27 8.03 17.92
C GLY A 289 32.24 7.68 19.00
N GLY A 290 31.99 8.61 19.93
CA GLY A 290 30.94 8.45 20.95
C GLY A 290 29.52 8.38 20.33
N LEU A 291 29.22 9.28 19.40
CA LEU A 291 27.94 9.21 18.65
C LEU A 291 27.79 7.90 17.87
N PHE A 292 28.88 7.46 17.23
CA PHE A 292 28.85 6.17 16.51
C PHE A 292 28.61 4.99 17.45
N ALA A 293 29.27 4.98 18.62
CA ALA A 293 29.04 3.95 19.62
C ALA A 293 27.58 3.94 20.13
N VAL A 294 27.00 5.12 20.41
CA VAL A 294 25.60 5.25 20.80
C VAL A 294 24.68 4.76 19.69
N ALA A 295 24.91 5.15 18.44
CA ALA A 295 24.14 4.69 17.30
C ALA A 295 24.21 3.18 17.13
N LEU A 296 25.40 2.57 17.34
CA LEU A 296 25.58 1.13 17.28
C LEU A 296 24.80 0.41 18.38
N VAL A 297 24.81 0.92 19.60
CA VAL A 297 24.02 0.36 20.71
C VAL A 297 22.53 0.48 20.40
N MET A 298 22.06 1.66 19.93
CA MET A 298 20.67 1.86 19.55
C MET A 298 20.24 0.92 18.42
N PHE A 299 21.12 0.64 17.46
CA PHE A 299 20.82 -0.28 16.35
C PHE A 299 20.46 -1.69 16.85
N PHE A 300 21.10 -2.18 17.90
CA PHE A 300 20.79 -3.48 18.49
C PHE A 300 19.55 -3.48 19.40
N THR A 301 19.11 -2.32 19.85
CA THR A 301 17.89 -2.16 20.68
C THR A 301 16.64 -1.84 19.87
N LEU A 302 16.78 -1.45 18.60
CA LEU A 302 15.66 -1.16 17.72
C LEU A 302 14.86 -2.43 17.41
N GLY A 303 13.55 -2.34 17.53
CA GLY A 303 12.61 -3.36 17.08
C GLY A 303 12.71 -3.58 15.57
N ARG A 304 12.52 -4.82 15.14
CA ARG A 304 12.52 -5.20 13.73
C ARG A 304 11.10 -5.53 13.31
N SER A 305 10.60 -4.89 12.27
CA SER A 305 9.32 -5.21 11.62
C SER A 305 9.55 -5.48 10.13
N PHE A 306 8.70 -6.33 9.56
CA PHE A 306 8.79 -6.71 8.14
C PHE A 306 8.39 -5.55 7.23
N LEU A 307 7.23 -4.95 7.49
CA LEU A 307 6.71 -3.81 6.75
C LEU A 307 6.34 -2.68 7.70
N PRO A 308 6.52 -1.42 7.29
CA PRO A 308 5.98 -0.29 8.03
C PRO A 308 4.45 -0.37 8.04
N SER A 309 3.84 0.04 9.15
CA SER A 309 2.40 0.17 9.22
C SER A 309 1.94 1.31 8.30
N PHE A 310 1.11 1.02 7.32
CA PHE A 310 0.50 2.02 6.46
C PHE A 310 -1.01 2.04 6.65
N ASN A 311 -1.63 3.14 6.29
CA ASN A 311 -3.08 3.31 6.39
C ASN A 311 -3.71 3.02 5.03
N GLU A 312 -4.54 1.99 4.97
CA GLU A 312 -5.26 1.58 3.75
C GLU A 312 -6.63 2.28 3.61
N GLY A 313 -7.06 3.05 4.62
CA GLY A 313 -8.34 3.76 4.62
C GLY A 313 -9.56 2.84 4.75
N SER A 314 -9.37 1.55 5.04
CA SER A 314 -10.43 0.58 5.29
C SER A 314 -10.02 -0.43 6.35
N PHE A 315 -10.99 -0.88 7.13
CA PHE A 315 -10.84 -2.06 7.99
C PHE A 315 -11.39 -3.29 7.27
N THR A 316 -10.69 -4.42 7.43
CA THR A 316 -11.23 -5.76 7.18
C THR A 316 -11.36 -6.45 8.52
N ILE A 317 -12.59 -6.69 8.94
CA ILE A 317 -12.91 -7.25 10.25
C ILE A 317 -13.47 -8.65 10.05
N ASN A 318 -12.82 -9.64 10.67
CA ASN A 318 -13.30 -11.00 10.67
C ASN A 318 -13.97 -11.32 12.00
N ILE A 319 -15.17 -11.85 11.92
CA ILE A 319 -15.95 -12.34 13.07
C ILE A 319 -16.10 -13.84 12.90
N SER A 320 -15.47 -14.59 13.79
CA SER A 320 -15.51 -16.06 13.76
C SER A 320 -16.26 -16.55 14.98
N SER A 321 -17.48 -17.05 14.78
CA SER A 321 -18.32 -17.67 15.82
C SER A 321 -18.03 -19.17 15.93
N LEU A 322 -18.69 -19.83 16.88
CA LEU A 322 -18.51 -21.25 17.16
C LEU A 322 -18.83 -22.10 15.92
N PRO A 323 -17.99 -23.08 15.56
CA PRO A 323 -18.30 -24.04 14.52
C PRO A 323 -19.60 -24.80 14.84
N GLY A 324 -20.50 -24.91 13.85
CA GLY A 324 -21.81 -25.53 14.05
C GLY A 324 -22.97 -24.57 14.31
N ILE A 325 -22.67 -23.27 14.44
CA ILE A 325 -23.70 -22.24 14.45
C ILE A 325 -24.48 -22.23 13.14
N SER A 326 -25.77 -21.91 13.18
CA SER A 326 -26.59 -21.75 11.97
C SER A 326 -26.18 -20.45 11.22
N LEU A 327 -26.40 -20.44 9.90
CA LEU A 327 -26.20 -19.23 9.11
C LEU A 327 -27.01 -18.05 9.63
N ALA A 328 -28.25 -18.29 10.03
CA ALA A 328 -29.15 -17.26 10.57
C ALA A 328 -28.61 -16.61 11.86
N GLU A 329 -28.01 -17.40 12.76
CA GLU A 329 -27.44 -16.85 13.99
C GLU A 329 -26.10 -16.13 13.75
N SER A 330 -25.27 -16.66 12.84
CA SER A 330 -24.06 -15.99 12.39
C SER A 330 -24.38 -14.65 11.70
N ASP A 331 -25.45 -14.61 10.90
CA ASP A 331 -25.95 -13.40 10.25
C ASP A 331 -26.39 -12.33 11.25
N LYS A 332 -27.11 -12.72 12.31
CA LYS A 332 -27.50 -11.78 13.39
C LYS A 332 -26.28 -11.19 14.10
N MET A 333 -25.27 -12.00 14.40
CA MET A 333 -24.03 -11.51 15.02
C MET A 333 -23.31 -10.51 14.08
N GLY A 334 -23.24 -10.82 12.79
CA GLY A 334 -22.69 -9.93 11.80
C GLY A 334 -23.47 -8.62 11.68
N HIS A 335 -24.80 -8.70 11.68
CA HIS A 335 -25.66 -7.50 11.67
C HIS A 335 -25.43 -6.61 12.90
N ARG A 336 -25.28 -7.21 14.08
CA ARG A 336 -24.93 -6.46 15.29
C ARG A 336 -23.60 -5.73 15.16
N ALA A 337 -22.62 -6.37 14.54
CA ALA A 337 -21.33 -5.72 14.27
C ALA A 337 -21.46 -4.53 13.29
N GLU A 338 -22.27 -4.68 12.25
CA GLU A 338 -22.55 -3.58 11.31
C GLU A 338 -23.18 -2.37 12.03
N GLU A 339 -24.16 -2.59 12.90
CA GLU A 339 -24.78 -1.52 13.70
C GLU A 339 -23.74 -0.78 14.57
N LEU A 340 -22.89 -1.54 15.26
CA LEU A 340 -21.85 -0.97 16.12
C LEU A 340 -20.83 -0.17 15.31
N LEU A 341 -20.40 -0.68 14.16
CA LEU A 341 -19.47 0.02 13.28
C LEU A 341 -20.08 1.28 12.69
N MET A 342 -21.32 1.22 12.20
CA MET A 342 -22.03 2.39 11.68
C MET A 342 -22.30 3.48 12.74
N SER A 343 -22.19 3.17 14.03
CA SER A 343 -22.24 4.15 15.11
C SER A 343 -20.96 4.98 15.26
N ILE A 344 -19.92 4.70 14.49
CA ILE A 344 -18.61 5.37 14.52
C ILE A 344 -18.58 6.44 13.42
N PRO A 345 -18.38 7.72 13.75
CA PRO A 345 -18.50 8.81 12.75
C PRO A 345 -17.49 8.79 11.61
N GLU A 346 -16.36 8.12 11.80
CA GLU A 346 -15.30 7.98 10.79
C GLU A 346 -15.59 6.88 9.77
N ILE A 347 -16.48 5.93 10.08
CA ILE A 347 -16.84 4.85 9.17
C ILE A 347 -17.87 5.35 8.17
N GLN A 348 -17.54 5.23 6.88
CA GLN A 348 -18.35 5.74 5.78
C GLN A 348 -19.49 4.80 5.40
N THR A 349 -19.17 3.52 5.30
CA THR A 349 -20.11 2.44 4.99
C THR A 349 -19.59 1.13 5.57
N VAL A 350 -20.44 0.12 5.61
CA VAL A 350 -20.10 -1.22 6.07
C VAL A 350 -20.73 -2.21 5.13
N ALA A 351 -19.93 -3.14 4.63
CA ALA A 351 -20.41 -4.26 3.85
C ALA A 351 -19.91 -5.58 4.43
N ARG A 352 -20.80 -6.54 4.55
CA ARG A 352 -20.52 -7.83 5.16
C ARG A 352 -20.86 -8.97 4.23
N LYS A 353 -20.03 -10.00 4.26
CA LYS A 353 -20.31 -11.33 3.74
C LYS A 353 -20.21 -12.33 4.89
N THR A 354 -21.18 -13.22 5.00
CA THR A 354 -21.21 -14.28 6.00
C THR A 354 -21.34 -15.62 5.27
N GLY A 355 -20.47 -16.58 5.59
CA GLY A 355 -20.47 -17.86 4.93
C GLY A 355 -19.85 -17.83 3.54
N ARG A 356 -20.34 -18.67 2.65
CA ARG A 356 -19.75 -18.94 1.33
C ARG A 356 -20.69 -18.53 0.21
N ALA A 357 -20.18 -17.81 -0.78
CA ALA A 357 -20.81 -17.70 -2.09
C ALA A 357 -20.46 -18.93 -2.95
N GLU A 358 -21.32 -19.31 -3.89
CA GLU A 358 -21.13 -20.51 -4.72
C GLU A 358 -19.85 -20.48 -5.55
N LEU A 359 -19.45 -19.31 -6.03
CA LEU A 359 -18.28 -19.11 -6.89
C LEU A 359 -17.10 -18.44 -6.17
N ASP A 360 -17.14 -18.34 -4.83
CA ASP A 360 -16.02 -17.75 -4.08
C ASP A 360 -14.90 -18.76 -3.91
N GLU A 361 -13.68 -18.38 -4.35
CA GLU A 361 -12.47 -19.17 -4.17
C GLU A 361 -12.09 -19.31 -2.68
N HIS A 362 -12.52 -18.37 -1.84
CA HIS A 362 -12.31 -18.38 -0.40
C HIS A 362 -13.49 -18.98 0.34
N ALA A 363 -13.47 -20.29 0.52
CA ALA A 363 -14.51 -21.00 1.24
C ALA A 363 -14.50 -20.66 2.75
N LEU A 364 -15.25 -19.64 3.13
CA LEU A 364 -15.52 -19.33 4.53
C LEU A 364 -16.62 -20.29 5.04
N GLY A 365 -16.49 -20.74 6.29
CA GLY A 365 -17.57 -21.47 6.96
C GLY A 365 -18.75 -20.55 7.26
N VAL A 366 -19.95 -21.09 7.41
CA VAL A 366 -21.16 -20.33 7.78
C VAL A 366 -21.02 -19.58 9.12
N ASN A 367 -20.04 -19.96 9.92
CA ASN A 367 -19.71 -19.36 11.20
C ASN A 367 -18.74 -18.16 11.08
N VAL A 368 -18.35 -17.78 9.88
CA VAL A 368 -17.40 -16.68 9.65
C VAL A 368 -18.05 -15.56 8.86
N SER A 369 -17.96 -14.36 9.39
CA SER A 369 -18.34 -13.12 8.69
C SER A 369 -17.10 -12.28 8.45
N GLU A 370 -16.96 -11.74 7.24
CA GLU A 370 -15.94 -10.75 6.87
C GLU A 370 -16.64 -9.43 6.56
N ILE A 371 -16.18 -8.37 7.20
CA ILE A 371 -16.75 -7.04 7.12
C ILE A 371 -15.68 -6.11 6.55
N GLU A 372 -16.02 -5.41 5.48
CA GLU A 372 -15.26 -4.29 4.96
C GLU A 372 -15.88 -2.98 5.44
N ALA A 373 -15.05 -2.13 6.06
CA ALA A 373 -15.48 -0.87 6.65
C ALA A 373 -14.50 0.25 6.28
N PRO A 374 -14.68 0.91 5.13
CA PRO A 374 -13.90 2.09 4.76
C PRO A 374 -14.15 3.23 5.74
N PHE A 375 -13.07 3.92 6.12
CA PHE A 375 -13.10 5.02 7.07
C PHE A 375 -12.28 6.22 6.60
N GLU A 376 -12.62 7.37 7.12
CA GLU A 376 -11.88 8.61 6.93
C GLU A 376 -11.55 9.21 8.30
N LEU A 377 -10.24 9.38 8.58
CA LEU A 377 -9.79 9.97 9.83
C LEU A 377 -10.19 11.45 9.89
N LYS A 378 -10.78 11.84 11.02
CA LYS A 378 -11.15 13.23 11.32
C LYS A 378 -10.20 13.80 12.38
N ASP A 379 -10.66 13.90 13.61
CA ASP A 379 -9.92 14.53 14.70
C ASP A 379 -9.07 13.54 15.49
N ARG A 380 -9.34 12.23 15.35
CA ARG A 380 -8.69 11.16 16.12
C ARG A 380 -7.58 10.49 15.31
N SER A 381 -6.56 10.01 16.03
CA SER A 381 -5.54 9.16 15.44
C SER A 381 -6.12 7.80 15.04
N ARG A 382 -5.45 7.12 14.08
CA ARG A 382 -5.83 5.76 13.70
C ARG A 382 -5.83 4.79 14.88
N GLN A 383 -4.89 4.94 15.82
CA GLN A 383 -4.79 4.07 16.99
C GLN A 383 -6.01 4.22 17.91
N GLU A 384 -6.45 5.44 18.13
CA GLU A 384 -7.68 5.73 18.90
C GLU A 384 -8.92 5.18 18.20
N LEU A 385 -9.00 5.30 16.87
CA LEU A 385 -10.11 4.73 16.10
C LEU A 385 -10.14 3.19 16.21
N VAL A 386 -9.00 2.52 16.04
CA VAL A 386 -8.90 1.07 16.21
C VAL A 386 -9.29 0.64 17.64
N ALA A 387 -8.88 1.38 18.65
CA ALA A 387 -9.24 1.10 20.05
C ALA A 387 -10.75 1.21 20.28
N ASP A 388 -11.41 2.24 19.71
CA ASP A 388 -12.87 2.41 19.78
C ASP A 388 -13.62 1.30 19.04
N VAL A 389 -13.18 0.96 17.83
CA VAL A 389 -13.74 -0.18 17.06
C VAL A 389 -13.64 -1.46 17.88
N ARG A 390 -12.45 -1.73 18.45
CA ARG A 390 -12.24 -2.92 19.29
C ARG A 390 -13.12 -2.94 20.53
N ALA A 391 -13.20 -1.82 21.24
CA ALA A 391 -14.04 -1.70 22.43
C ALA A 391 -15.53 -1.94 22.14
N LYS A 392 -16.05 -1.41 21.03
CA LYS A 392 -17.44 -1.63 20.62
C LYS A 392 -17.68 -3.07 20.18
N LEU A 393 -16.84 -3.63 19.35
CA LEU A 393 -17.00 -5.00 18.85
C LEU A 393 -16.80 -6.06 19.94
N SER A 394 -15.97 -5.81 20.96
CA SER A 394 -15.79 -6.72 22.11
C SER A 394 -17.08 -6.97 22.91
N THR A 395 -18.11 -6.16 22.72
CA THR A 395 -19.43 -6.36 23.32
C THR A 395 -20.20 -7.54 22.69
N ILE A 396 -19.74 -8.03 21.53
CA ILE A 396 -20.33 -9.19 20.85
C ILE A 396 -19.77 -10.44 21.52
N THR A 397 -20.63 -11.17 22.25
CA THR A 397 -20.25 -12.39 22.96
C THR A 397 -20.34 -13.62 22.04
N GLY A 398 -19.47 -14.60 22.24
CA GLY A 398 -19.50 -15.87 21.50
C GLY A 398 -18.85 -15.84 20.12
N ALA A 399 -18.10 -14.79 19.80
CA ALA A 399 -17.32 -14.69 18.57
C ALA A 399 -15.89 -14.20 18.85
N ASN A 400 -14.96 -14.68 18.07
CA ASN A 400 -13.59 -14.15 17.98
C ASN A 400 -13.58 -13.05 16.92
N ILE A 401 -13.00 -11.89 17.24
CA ILE A 401 -12.96 -10.74 16.37
C ILE A 401 -11.51 -10.39 16.08
N GLU A 402 -11.19 -10.24 14.81
CA GLU A 402 -9.89 -9.81 14.32
C GLU A 402 -10.08 -8.53 13.51
N ILE A 403 -9.31 -7.49 13.83
CA ILE A 403 -9.36 -6.20 13.14
C ILE A 403 -8.07 -6.02 12.38
N GLY A 404 -8.17 -6.00 11.07
CA GLY A 404 -7.05 -5.81 10.15
C GLY A 404 -7.35 -4.77 9.09
N GLN A 405 -6.52 -4.77 8.07
CA GLN A 405 -6.69 -3.97 6.86
C GLN A 405 -6.64 -4.89 5.64
N PRO A 406 -7.27 -4.52 4.52
CA PRO A 406 -7.44 -5.41 3.37
C PRO A 406 -6.14 -6.02 2.81
N ILE A 407 -5.11 -5.20 2.60
CA ILE A 407 -3.83 -5.64 2.01
C ILE A 407 -2.97 -6.31 3.07
N SER A 408 -2.83 -5.70 4.26
CA SER A 408 -2.04 -6.24 5.36
C SER A 408 -2.52 -7.64 5.75
N HIS A 409 -3.84 -7.85 5.85
CA HIS A 409 -4.45 -9.14 6.16
C HIS A 409 -4.11 -10.23 5.13
N ARG A 410 -4.09 -9.86 3.84
CA ARG A 410 -3.71 -10.79 2.77
C ARG A 410 -2.22 -11.12 2.80
N ILE A 411 -1.38 -10.14 3.11
CA ILE A 411 0.07 -10.35 3.25
C ILE A 411 0.35 -11.29 4.42
N ASP A 412 -0.26 -11.06 5.58
CA ASP A 412 -0.12 -11.92 6.76
C ASP A 412 -0.58 -13.35 6.47
N ALA A 413 -1.72 -13.51 5.80
CA ALA A 413 -2.23 -14.83 5.40
C ALA A 413 -1.29 -15.57 4.42
N MET A 414 -0.63 -14.86 3.52
CA MET A 414 0.36 -15.45 2.61
C MET A 414 1.65 -15.86 3.33
N LEU A 415 2.08 -15.13 4.35
CA LEU A 415 3.34 -15.37 5.05
C LEU A 415 3.19 -16.42 6.15
N SER A 416 2.15 -16.32 6.98
CA SER A 416 1.95 -17.19 8.15
C SER A 416 0.98 -18.35 7.89
N GLY A 417 0.20 -18.27 6.82
CA GLY A 417 -0.92 -19.18 6.54
C GLY A 417 -2.16 -18.91 7.42
N THR A 418 -2.14 -17.81 8.18
CA THR A 418 -3.25 -17.32 9.01
C THR A 418 -3.40 -15.81 8.79
N LYS A 419 -4.55 -15.26 9.17
CA LYS A 419 -4.79 -13.81 9.05
C LYS A 419 -4.09 -13.00 10.16
N ALA A 420 -3.33 -13.66 11.05
CA ALA A 420 -2.63 -13.05 12.17
C ALA A 420 -1.13 -12.86 11.90
N ASN A 421 -0.53 -11.84 12.50
CA ASN A 421 0.91 -11.57 12.39
C ASN A 421 1.78 -12.68 13.01
N ILE A 422 1.27 -13.34 14.05
CA ILE A 422 1.95 -14.44 14.73
C ILE A 422 1.02 -15.64 14.80
N ALA A 423 1.45 -16.78 14.26
CA ALA A 423 0.72 -18.03 14.32
C ALA A 423 1.46 -19.07 15.17
N ILE A 424 0.84 -19.49 16.27
CA ILE A 424 1.33 -20.60 17.10
C ILE A 424 0.61 -21.87 16.64
N LYS A 425 1.34 -22.81 16.06
CA LYS A 425 0.77 -24.06 15.53
C LYS A 425 1.00 -25.19 16.55
N LEU A 426 -0.08 -25.76 17.06
CA LEU A 426 -0.08 -26.92 17.94
C LEU A 426 -0.42 -28.17 17.14
N PHE A 427 0.39 -29.20 17.24
CA PHE A 427 0.21 -30.47 16.52
C PHE A 427 -0.14 -31.59 17.49
N GLY A 428 -1.10 -32.42 17.12
CA GLY A 428 -1.54 -33.59 17.90
C GLY A 428 -2.63 -34.39 17.18
N ASN A 429 -3.00 -35.51 17.76
CA ASN A 429 -4.02 -36.43 17.20
C ASN A 429 -5.40 -36.24 17.83
N ASP A 430 -5.49 -35.52 18.96
CA ASP A 430 -6.73 -35.35 19.73
C ASP A 430 -7.09 -33.85 19.72
N LEU A 431 -8.14 -33.50 18.96
CA LEU A 431 -8.59 -32.13 18.77
C LEU A 431 -9.02 -31.45 20.10
N ASN A 432 -9.75 -32.20 20.94
CA ASN A 432 -10.23 -31.66 22.21
C ASN A 432 -9.07 -31.35 23.18
N LYS A 433 -8.08 -32.23 23.22
CA LYS A 433 -6.88 -32.05 24.00
C LYS A 433 -6.03 -30.89 23.49
N MET A 434 -5.91 -30.78 22.17
CA MET A 434 -5.20 -29.64 21.54
C MET A 434 -5.90 -28.31 21.85
N PHE A 435 -7.24 -28.28 21.79
CA PHE A 435 -8.00 -27.07 22.11
C PHE A 435 -7.82 -26.67 23.60
N ALA A 436 -7.85 -27.63 24.51
CA ALA A 436 -7.61 -27.37 25.92
C ALA A 436 -6.20 -26.83 26.19
N ILE A 437 -5.17 -27.40 25.54
CA ILE A 437 -3.78 -26.93 25.61
C ILE A 437 -3.66 -25.53 24.95
N GLY A 438 -4.34 -25.31 23.81
CA GLY A 438 -4.37 -24.01 23.14
C GLY A 438 -4.90 -22.90 24.05
N ASN A 439 -5.93 -23.17 24.84
CA ASN A 439 -6.46 -22.22 25.83
C ASN A 439 -5.47 -22.00 26.99
N GLN A 440 -4.79 -23.04 27.46
CA GLN A 440 -3.72 -22.86 28.48
C GLN A 440 -2.57 -21.98 27.94
N ILE A 441 -2.19 -22.16 26.66
CA ILE A 441 -1.18 -21.30 26.03
C ILE A 441 -1.70 -19.85 25.94
N LYS A 442 -2.96 -19.68 25.50
CA LYS A 442 -3.62 -18.38 25.45
C LYS A 442 -3.56 -17.65 26.78
N ASP A 443 -3.96 -18.35 27.87
CA ASP A 443 -3.97 -17.77 29.21
C ASP A 443 -2.53 -17.40 29.67
N ALA A 444 -1.54 -18.24 29.38
CA ALA A 444 -0.16 -18.01 29.76
C ALA A 444 0.46 -16.79 29.06
N ILE A 445 0.10 -16.51 27.81
CA ILE A 445 0.66 -15.39 27.03
C ILE A 445 -0.23 -14.14 27.04
N SER A 446 -1.43 -14.19 27.60
CA SER A 446 -2.40 -13.08 27.60
C SER A 446 -1.88 -11.82 28.29
N SER A 447 -0.93 -11.96 29.23
CA SER A 447 -0.30 -10.86 29.98
C SER A 447 0.90 -10.23 29.27
N VAL A 448 1.32 -10.75 28.11
CA VAL A 448 2.48 -10.21 27.38
C VAL A 448 2.08 -8.90 26.73
N GLU A 449 2.82 -7.84 27.04
CA GLU A 449 2.58 -6.50 26.51
C GLU A 449 2.76 -6.47 24.98
N GLY A 450 1.83 -5.80 24.29
CA GLY A 450 1.84 -5.69 22.83
C GLY A 450 0.99 -6.74 22.10
N ILE A 451 0.43 -7.73 22.80
CA ILE A 451 -0.53 -8.68 22.21
C ILE A 451 -1.91 -8.03 22.11
N ALA A 452 -2.48 -8.11 20.91
CA ALA A 452 -3.88 -7.75 20.64
C ALA A 452 -4.56 -8.89 19.87
N ASP A 453 -5.87 -9.05 20.05
CA ASP A 453 -6.70 -10.01 19.30
C ASP A 453 -6.19 -11.47 19.40
N LEU A 454 -5.88 -11.92 20.62
CA LEU A 454 -5.38 -13.27 20.89
C LEU A 454 -6.51 -14.30 20.84
N ASN A 455 -6.54 -15.10 19.77
CA ASN A 455 -7.58 -16.08 19.51
C ASN A 455 -7.02 -17.49 19.41
N VAL A 456 -7.78 -18.46 19.88
CA VAL A 456 -7.55 -19.88 19.65
C VAL A 456 -8.54 -20.35 18.59
N GLU A 457 -8.04 -20.90 17.49
CA GLU A 457 -8.89 -21.47 16.46
C GLU A 457 -9.67 -22.67 17.03
N GLN A 458 -10.99 -22.60 16.91
CA GLN A 458 -11.85 -23.62 17.46
C GLN A 458 -12.03 -24.75 16.47
N GLN A 459 -11.31 -25.85 16.69
CA GLN A 459 -11.50 -27.11 16.00
C GLN A 459 -12.31 -28.06 16.90
N ILE A 460 -13.62 -27.94 16.85
CA ILE A 460 -14.53 -28.74 17.63
C ILE A 460 -15.10 -29.88 16.73
N GLU A 461 -15.22 -31.04 17.30
CA GLU A 461 -15.95 -32.13 16.65
C GLU A 461 -17.38 -31.68 16.32
N ARG A 462 -17.74 -31.78 15.04
CA ARG A 462 -19.10 -31.45 14.59
C ARG A 462 -19.94 -32.73 14.58
N PRO A 463 -21.12 -32.72 15.20
CA PRO A 463 -22.04 -33.82 15.06
C PRO A 463 -22.42 -34.01 13.57
N GLN A 464 -22.23 -35.18 13.06
CA GLN A 464 -22.55 -35.55 11.69
C GLN A 464 -23.62 -36.64 11.66
N LEU A 465 -24.62 -36.49 10.82
CA LEU A 465 -25.61 -37.55 10.52
C LEU A 465 -25.04 -38.39 9.38
N LYS A 466 -24.62 -39.63 9.72
CA LYS A 466 -24.16 -40.59 8.74
C LYS A 466 -25.31 -41.55 8.41
N ILE A 467 -25.84 -41.45 7.19
CA ILE A 467 -26.87 -42.37 6.69
C ILE A 467 -26.18 -43.54 6.00
N VAL A 468 -26.29 -44.73 6.59
CA VAL A 468 -25.69 -45.97 6.06
C VAL A 468 -26.74 -46.87 5.50
N PRO A 469 -26.72 -47.19 4.19
CA PRO A 469 -27.72 -48.09 3.58
C PRO A 469 -27.52 -49.53 4.05
N LYS A 470 -28.61 -50.18 4.36
CA LYS A 470 -28.62 -51.64 4.58
C LYS A 470 -28.66 -52.32 3.22
N ARG A 471 -27.50 -52.68 2.67
CA ARG A 471 -27.36 -53.20 1.30
C ARG A 471 -28.23 -54.43 1.02
N GLU A 472 -28.40 -55.35 1.98
CA GLU A 472 -29.25 -56.49 1.85
C GLU A 472 -30.75 -56.14 1.66
N MET A 473 -31.18 -55.05 2.36
CA MET A 473 -32.55 -54.56 2.21
C MET A 473 -32.74 -53.86 0.88
N LEU A 474 -31.77 -53.08 0.44
CA LEU A 474 -31.81 -52.42 -0.88
C LEU A 474 -31.95 -53.52 -1.99
N ALA A 475 -31.15 -54.58 -1.93
CA ALA A 475 -31.22 -55.67 -2.87
C ALA A 475 -32.58 -56.41 -2.83
N LYS A 476 -33.15 -56.61 -1.63
CA LYS A 476 -34.46 -57.23 -1.45
C LYS A 476 -35.61 -56.44 -2.10
N PHE A 477 -35.48 -55.08 -2.06
CA PHE A 477 -36.50 -54.21 -2.65
C PHE A 477 -36.14 -53.75 -4.08
N GLY A 478 -35.03 -54.21 -4.66
CA GLY A 478 -34.63 -53.92 -6.02
C GLY A 478 -34.16 -52.47 -6.18
N ILE A 479 -33.74 -51.81 -5.09
CA ILE A 479 -33.26 -50.40 -5.08
C ILE A 479 -31.75 -50.43 -5.29
N SER A 480 -31.28 -49.67 -6.26
CA SER A 480 -29.82 -49.49 -6.46
C SER A 480 -29.21 -48.51 -5.44
N LEU A 481 -27.93 -48.63 -5.21
CA LEU A 481 -27.22 -47.68 -4.32
C LEU A 481 -27.26 -46.21 -4.83
N PRO A 482 -27.15 -45.93 -6.14
CA PRO A 482 -27.38 -44.62 -6.70
C PRO A 482 -28.77 -44.06 -6.40
N ASP A 483 -29.84 -44.84 -6.64
CA ASP A 483 -31.23 -44.40 -6.38
C ASP A 483 -31.44 -44.05 -4.90
N PHE A 484 -30.84 -44.86 -4.00
CA PHE A 484 -30.86 -44.55 -2.57
C PHE A 484 -30.12 -43.25 -2.25
N ALA A 485 -28.94 -43.00 -2.84
CA ALA A 485 -28.15 -41.80 -2.63
C ALA A 485 -28.89 -40.56 -3.16
N GLU A 486 -29.51 -40.69 -4.34
CA GLU A 486 -30.34 -39.64 -4.94
C GLU A 486 -31.56 -39.32 -4.05
N PHE A 487 -32.26 -40.34 -3.57
CA PHE A 487 -33.37 -40.16 -2.64
C PHE A 487 -32.96 -39.40 -1.37
N VAL A 488 -31.82 -39.77 -0.77
CA VAL A 488 -31.31 -39.11 0.42
C VAL A 488 -30.93 -37.66 0.08
N SER A 489 -30.27 -37.41 -1.05
CA SER A 489 -29.87 -36.09 -1.51
C SER A 489 -31.09 -35.18 -1.72
N VAL A 490 -32.10 -35.68 -2.46
CA VAL A 490 -33.33 -34.91 -2.74
C VAL A 490 -34.09 -34.58 -1.46
N ASN A 491 -34.17 -35.51 -0.51
CA ASN A 491 -34.92 -35.29 0.74
C ASN A 491 -34.18 -34.43 1.78
N MET A 492 -32.85 -34.43 1.77
CA MET A 492 -32.05 -33.71 2.76
C MET A 492 -31.55 -32.37 2.26
N ALA A 493 -31.20 -32.26 1.00
CA ALA A 493 -30.61 -31.04 0.39
C ALA A 493 -31.54 -30.36 -0.61
N GLY A 494 -32.53 -31.09 -1.15
CA GLY A 494 -33.33 -30.62 -2.28
C GLY A 494 -32.62 -30.82 -3.62
N GLU A 495 -33.34 -30.72 -4.71
CA GLU A 495 -32.82 -30.71 -6.07
C GLU A 495 -33.58 -29.69 -6.91
N VAL A 496 -32.84 -28.95 -7.73
CA VAL A 496 -33.43 -27.97 -8.65
C VAL A 496 -34.06 -28.74 -9.81
N VAL A 497 -35.38 -28.82 -9.82
CA VAL A 497 -36.14 -29.53 -10.87
C VAL A 497 -36.32 -28.65 -12.10
N SER A 498 -36.44 -27.34 -11.92
CA SER A 498 -36.64 -26.35 -12.99
C SER A 498 -36.28 -24.94 -12.50
N GLN A 499 -35.78 -24.13 -13.37
CA GLN A 499 -35.54 -22.70 -13.13
C GLN A 499 -36.62 -21.90 -13.84
N VAL A 500 -37.25 -20.98 -13.11
CA VAL A 500 -38.20 -20.02 -13.67
C VAL A 500 -37.49 -18.65 -13.68
N TYR A 501 -37.40 -18.07 -14.86
CA TYR A 501 -36.90 -16.71 -15.03
C TYR A 501 -38.12 -15.77 -15.09
N GLU A 502 -38.20 -14.85 -14.14
CA GLU A 502 -39.19 -13.75 -14.14
C GLU A 502 -38.68 -12.53 -14.88
#